data_1a46c3b6c52bfa74bf56e2be25407a5d
#
_entry.id   1a46c3b6c52bfa74bf56e2be25407a5d
#
_cell.length_a   1.000
_cell.length_b   1.000
_cell.length_c   1.000
_cell.angle_alpha   90.00
_cell.angle_beta   90.00
_cell.angle_gamma   90.00
#
_symmetry.space_group_name_H-M   'P 1'
#
loop_
_entity.id
_entity.type
_entity.pdbx_description
1 polymer ?
#
loop_
_entity_poly.entity_id
_entity_poly.type
_entity_poly.pdbx_seq_one_letter_code
_entity_poly.pdbx_strand_id
1 'polypeptide(L)'
;PFWLQPVKYYKGVAWYRKEVNIPTDWNQQDISLFLERCHWETRLWVDDKEIGMQNTLGTPHQYDLSDVLTPGKHTLTLRIDNRIKDIDPGENSHSISDHTQGNWNGVIGDMYLQVRPQVSIVHTDIYPDINAKNIRVKTYLKNKKKTKATAILTLKANGKSIQQEIVLLPGENKTETILSLGDNICLWDEFNPNLYTLEASLTDKEKTTTDTHTEQFGMRDFRVTDRHITINGRPVFLRGTLDCAAFPKTGYPPTDQASWEKIFTACRNHGLNHIRFHSWCPPEAAFCAADKMGMYLEIECSSWANSSTTIGDGKPLDAFILKESEAIVRTFGNHPSFCMMMYGNEPAGAGSNNYLAEFTSYWKKQDKRRIYSTAGGWPNLPVSDFLSDPSPRIQGWGQGLNSIINAQAPRTDYDWSEYINRFTQPIVSHEIGQWCAYPNFKEMKKYTGVMRPTNFEIFQESLQENGMKALSDSFLLASGKLQVLCYKADIEAALRTKDFGGFQLLGLYDFPGQGTAPVGV
;
A
#
# COMPACT_ATOMS: atom_id res chain seq x y z
N PRO A 1 -3.14 -0.58 -29.52
CA PRO A 1 -3.12 -1.04 -28.14
C PRO A 1 -4.49 -1.48 -27.67
N PHE A 2 -4.53 -2.62 -27.01
CA PHE A 2 -5.76 -3.34 -26.64
C PHE A 2 -6.38 -2.84 -25.32
N TRP A 3 -5.55 -2.28 -24.45
CA TRP A 3 -5.90 -1.96 -23.07
C TRP A 3 -6.61 -0.61 -22.92
N LEU A 4 -7.05 -0.27 -21.70
CA LEU A 4 -7.45 1.09 -21.35
C LEU A 4 -6.37 2.08 -21.78
N GLN A 5 -6.81 3.20 -22.35
CA GLN A 5 -5.89 4.22 -22.86
C GLN A 5 -6.21 5.56 -22.20
N PRO A 6 -5.21 6.30 -21.73
CA PRO A 6 -5.43 7.68 -21.32
C PRO A 6 -5.87 8.51 -22.53
N VAL A 7 -6.91 9.33 -22.36
CA VAL A 7 -7.39 10.26 -23.40
C VAL A 7 -6.28 11.23 -23.81
N LYS A 8 -5.43 11.61 -22.85
CA LYS A 8 -4.23 12.42 -23.08
C LYS A 8 -3.04 11.71 -22.43
N TYR A 9 -2.11 11.31 -23.27
CA TYR A 9 -0.87 10.69 -22.82
C TYR A 9 0.20 11.75 -22.58
N TYR A 10 0.83 11.71 -21.39
CA TYR A 10 1.95 12.56 -21.07
C TYR A 10 3.05 11.77 -20.34
N LYS A 11 4.22 11.69 -20.93
CA LYS A 11 5.41 11.10 -20.34
C LYS A 11 6.58 12.06 -20.50
N GLY A 12 7.02 12.68 -19.40
CA GLY A 12 8.03 13.71 -19.46
C GLY A 12 8.12 14.54 -18.20
N VAL A 13 8.67 15.74 -18.35
CA VAL A 13 8.91 16.68 -17.26
C VAL A 13 7.84 17.75 -17.24
N ALA A 14 7.20 17.94 -16.10
CA ALA A 14 6.34 19.09 -15.82
C ALA A 14 7.01 20.03 -14.81
N TRP A 15 6.83 21.33 -14.98
CA TRP A 15 7.35 22.37 -14.12
C TRP A 15 6.22 23.14 -13.49
N TYR A 16 6.29 23.28 -12.17
CA TYR A 16 5.34 24.06 -11.36
C TYR A 16 6.10 25.18 -10.68
N ARG A 17 5.54 26.40 -10.66
CA ARG A 17 6.15 27.56 -10.02
C ARG A 17 5.11 28.28 -9.18
N LYS A 18 5.47 28.60 -7.91
CA LYS A 18 4.60 29.29 -6.96
C LYS A 18 5.38 30.32 -6.16
N GLU A 19 4.90 31.56 -6.14
CA GLU A 19 5.36 32.56 -5.18
C GLU A 19 4.71 32.29 -3.81
N VAL A 20 5.51 32.37 -2.77
CA VAL A 20 5.09 32.24 -1.37
C VAL A 20 5.61 33.44 -0.58
N ASN A 21 4.86 33.85 0.43
CA ASN A 21 5.30 34.91 1.35
C ASN A 21 5.46 34.30 2.74
N ILE A 22 6.69 34.27 3.24
CA ILE A 22 7.04 33.69 4.53
C ILE A 22 6.83 34.74 5.63
N PRO A 23 5.98 34.45 6.63
CA PRO A 23 5.73 35.37 7.75
C PRO A 23 6.97 35.61 8.61
N THR A 24 7.04 36.75 9.28
CA THR A 24 8.19 37.12 10.13
C THR A 24 8.34 36.23 11.36
N ASP A 25 7.26 35.70 11.88
CA ASP A 25 7.22 34.76 13.02
C ASP A 25 7.71 33.33 12.68
N TRP A 26 7.89 33.03 11.39
CA TRP A 26 8.51 31.77 10.94
C TRP A 26 10.04 31.84 10.91
N ASN A 27 10.61 33.01 11.20
CA ASN A 27 12.05 33.17 11.20
C ASN A 27 12.73 32.20 12.17
N GLN A 28 13.77 31.51 11.68
CA GLN A 28 14.52 30.49 12.42
C GLN A 28 13.69 29.27 12.92
N GLN A 29 12.49 29.08 12.45
CA GLN A 29 11.69 27.88 12.74
C GLN A 29 12.10 26.71 11.84
N ASP A 30 11.58 25.51 12.13
CA ASP A 30 11.73 24.33 11.28
C ASP A 30 10.64 24.37 10.19
N ILE A 31 11.02 24.69 8.96
CA ILE A 31 10.10 24.85 7.83
C ILE A 31 10.31 23.70 6.84
N SER A 32 9.24 23.02 6.46
CA SER A 32 9.27 21.98 5.44
C SER A 32 8.15 22.14 4.42
N LEU A 33 8.39 21.68 3.19
CA LEU A 33 7.37 21.49 2.17
C LEU A 33 6.90 20.02 2.23
N PHE A 34 5.61 19.82 2.37
CA PHE A 34 4.95 18.51 2.29
C PHE A 34 4.20 18.39 0.97
N LEU A 35 4.39 17.25 0.28
CA LEU A 35 3.70 16.86 -0.95
C LEU A 35 3.16 15.44 -0.73
N GLU A 36 1.85 15.25 -0.63
CA GLU A 36 1.24 14.01 -0.19
C GLU A 36 1.54 12.82 -1.11
N ARG A 37 1.30 13.00 -2.40
CA ARG A 37 1.54 11.94 -3.38
C ARG A 37 2.06 12.51 -4.67
N CYS A 38 3.29 12.17 -5.00
CA CYS A 38 3.95 12.62 -6.21
C CYS A 38 4.09 11.50 -7.24
N HIS A 39 3.97 11.83 -8.52
CA HIS A 39 4.23 10.87 -9.55
C HIS A 39 5.05 11.49 -10.69
N TRP A 40 6.33 11.26 -10.69
CA TRP A 40 7.11 10.40 -9.81
C TRP A 40 8.28 11.16 -9.14
N GLU A 41 9.46 11.27 -9.82
CA GLU A 41 10.62 12.00 -9.30
C GLU A 41 10.31 13.49 -9.19
N THR A 42 10.48 14.05 -8.00
CA THR A 42 10.39 15.48 -7.75
C THR A 42 11.75 16.08 -7.52
N ARG A 43 11.96 17.32 -7.98
CA ARG A 43 13.16 18.12 -7.73
C ARG A 43 12.72 19.53 -7.41
N LEU A 44 13.20 20.06 -6.30
CA LEU A 44 12.73 21.34 -5.76
C LEU A 44 13.85 22.39 -5.77
N TRP A 45 13.49 23.62 -6.12
CA TRP A 45 14.29 24.83 -5.96
C TRP A 45 13.52 25.85 -5.14
N VAL A 46 14.25 26.60 -4.31
CA VAL A 46 13.78 27.84 -3.68
C VAL A 46 14.58 28.97 -4.27
N ASP A 47 13.89 29.91 -4.94
CA ASP A 47 14.51 30.92 -5.79
C ASP A 47 15.43 30.24 -6.81
N ASP A 48 16.75 30.50 -6.77
CA ASP A 48 17.72 29.87 -7.66
C ASP A 48 18.50 28.72 -7.02
N LYS A 49 18.20 28.37 -5.75
CA LYS A 49 18.92 27.34 -4.99
C LYS A 49 18.22 26.00 -5.11
N GLU A 50 18.90 24.99 -5.66
CA GLU A 50 18.41 23.60 -5.64
C GLU A 50 18.44 23.05 -4.21
N ILE A 51 17.33 22.44 -3.79
CA ILE A 51 17.15 21.82 -2.48
C ILE A 51 17.46 20.32 -2.54
N GLY A 52 17.02 19.65 -3.60
CA GLY A 52 17.26 18.22 -3.79
C GLY A 52 16.19 17.50 -4.57
N MET A 53 16.30 16.18 -4.56
CA MET A 53 15.43 15.26 -5.31
C MET A 53 14.86 14.17 -4.41
N GLN A 54 13.58 13.81 -4.65
CA GLN A 54 12.92 12.65 -4.05
C GLN A 54 12.20 11.83 -5.13
N ASN A 55 12.08 10.52 -4.90
CA ASN A 55 11.56 9.60 -5.92
C ASN A 55 10.82 8.38 -5.36
N THR A 56 10.39 8.40 -4.09
CA THR A 56 9.51 7.34 -3.57
C THR A 56 8.17 7.39 -4.27
N LEU A 57 7.60 6.23 -4.60
CA LEU A 57 6.32 6.12 -5.30
C LEU A 57 5.14 6.01 -4.33
N GLY A 58 5.36 5.37 -3.19
CA GLY A 58 4.32 5.01 -2.24
C GLY A 58 4.10 6.00 -1.10
N THR A 59 4.95 7.02 -0.92
CA THR A 59 4.95 7.88 0.27
C THR A 59 5.06 9.36 -0.07
N PRO A 60 4.67 10.26 0.86
CA PRO A 60 4.85 11.71 0.68
C PRO A 60 6.31 12.10 0.44
N HIS A 61 6.51 13.17 -0.34
CA HIS A 61 7.80 13.84 -0.45
C HIS A 61 7.85 15.03 0.52
N GLN A 62 8.91 15.11 1.31
CA GLN A 62 9.11 16.19 2.27
C GLN A 62 10.49 16.84 2.08
N TYR A 63 10.53 18.15 1.98
CA TYR A 63 11.77 18.94 1.81
C TYR A 63 11.99 19.85 3.00
N ASP A 64 13.13 19.75 3.67
CA ASP A 64 13.55 20.70 4.70
C ASP A 64 13.97 22.02 4.04
N LEU A 65 13.27 23.10 4.37
CA LEU A 65 13.48 24.44 3.80
C LEU A 65 13.96 25.47 4.83
N SER A 66 14.24 25.03 6.04
CA SER A 66 14.54 25.91 7.18
C SER A 66 15.74 26.82 6.97
N ASP A 67 16.75 26.36 6.22
CA ASP A 67 17.99 27.11 5.99
C ASP A 67 17.92 28.00 4.73
N VAL A 68 16.78 27.99 4.03
CA VAL A 68 16.62 28.70 2.76
C VAL A 68 15.42 29.63 2.72
N LEU A 69 14.34 29.30 3.44
CA LEU A 69 13.19 30.20 3.56
C LEU A 69 13.38 31.17 4.73
N THR A 70 13.55 32.43 4.38
CA THR A 70 13.59 33.56 5.31
C THR A 70 12.28 34.36 5.21
N PRO A 71 11.93 35.22 6.19
CA PRO A 71 10.77 36.09 6.06
C PRO A 71 10.82 36.94 4.77
N GLY A 72 9.70 36.97 4.05
CA GLY A 72 9.57 37.71 2.79
C GLY A 72 9.11 36.82 1.63
N LYS A 73 9.25 37.36 0.42
CA LYS A 73 8.82 36.66 -0.81
C LYS A 73 9.88 35.69 -1.31
N HIS A 74 9.46 34.48 -1.63
CA HIS A 74 10.27 33.45 -2.26
C HIS A 74 9.51 32.78 -3.41
N THR A 75 10.23 32.16 -4.31
CA THR A 75 9.67 31.37 -5.40
C THR A 75 10.03 29.90 -5.21
N LEU A 76 9.02 29.06 -5.08
CA LEU A 76 9.19 27.59 -5.13
C LEU A 76 9.05 27.12 -6.58
N THR A 77 10.03 26.38 -7.07
CA THR A 77 9.98 25.73 -8.39
C THR A 77 10.10 24.24 -8.21
N LEU A 78 9.09 23.50 -8.65
CA LEU A 78 9.02 22.05 -8.53
C LEU A 78 9.04 21.45 -9.96
N ARG A 79 10.02 20.58 -10.21
CA ARG A 79 10.10 19.75 -11.42
C ARG A 79 9.62 18.36 -11.08
N ILE A 80 8.68 17.82 -11.87
CA ILE A 80 8.19 16.45 -11.74
C ILE A 80 8.42 15.70 -13.03
N ASP A 81 8.98 14.49 -12.91
CA ASP A 81 9.33 13.64 -14.05
C ASP A 81 8.76 12.23 -13.84
N ASN A 82 7.82 11.81 -14.68
CA ASN A 82 7.16 10.51 -14.59
C ASN A 82 7.77 9.43 -15.50
N ARG A 83 8.97 9.65 -16.00
CA ARG A 83 9.67 8.67 -16.85
C ARG A 83 10.41 7.63 -16.01
N ILE A 84 10.40 6.39 -16.47
CA ILE A 84 11.38 5.38 -16.07
C ILE A 84 12.77 5.84 -16.57
N LYS A 85 13.75 5.85 -15.65
CA LYS A 85 15.14 6.25 -15.96
C LYS A 85 16.10 5.22 -15.35
N ASP A 86 16.78 5.60 -14.26
CA ASP A 86 17.76 4.75 -13.58
C ASP A 86 17.10 3.63 -12.76
N ILE A 87 15.86 3.83 -12.32
CA ILE A 87 15.08 2.88 -11.56
C ILE A 87 13.95 2.36 -12.45
N ASP A 88 13.97 1.08 -12.75
CA ASP A 88 12.93 0.36 -13.48
C ASP A 88 12.22 -0.63 -12.55
N PRO A 89 11.03 -0.26 -12.02
CA PRO A 89 10.27 -1.15 -11.13
C PRO A 89 9.54 -2.28 -11.86
N GLY A 90 9.68 -2.36 -13.19
CA GLY A 90 8.94 -3.23 -14.08
C GLY A 90 7.83 -2.48 -14.81
N GLU A 91 7.74 -2.62 -16.13
CA GLU A 91 6.81 -1.85 -16.98
C GLU A 91 5.33 -2.03 -16.61
N ASN A 92 4.98 -3.16 -16.02
CA ASN A 92 3.61 -3.47 -15.57
C ASN A 92 3.37 -3.18 -14.09
N SER A 93 4.38 -2.74 -13.33
CA SER A 93 4.17 -2.33 -11.93
C SER A 93 3.04 -1.32 -11.84
N HIS A 94 2.06 -1.59 -10.99
CA HIS A 94 0.87 -0.74 -10.87
C HIS A 94 1.17 0.64 -10.28
N SER A 95 2.36 0.87 -9.77
CA SER A 95 2.82 2.20 -9.39
C SER A 95 3.06 3.13 -10.58
N ILE A 96 3.41 2.58 -11.76
CA ILE A 96 3.88 3.37 -12.93
C ILE A 96 3.29 2.95 -14.27
N SER A 97 2.49 1.88 -14.32
CA SER A 97 2.11 1.26 -15.58
C SER A 97 1.11 2.09 -16.39
N ASP A 98 1.42 2.28 -17.67
CA ASP A 98 0.47 2.78 -18.66
C ASP A 98 -0.56 1.71 -19.08
N HIS A 99 -0.26 0.42 -18.83
CA HIS A 99 -1.10 -0.69 -19.25
C HIS A 99 -2.29 -0.92 -18.32
N THR A 100 -2.17 -0.56 -17.05
CA THR A 100 -3.15 -0.90 -16.02
C THR A 100 -3.88 0.30 -15.44
N GLN A 101 -3.19 1.42 -15.16
CA GLN A 101 -3.81 2.58 -14.52
C GLN A 101 -3.61 3.90 -15.26
N GLY A 102 -2.64 3.96 -16.16
CA GLY A 102 -2.17 5.21 -16.72
C GLY A 102 -1.11 5.88 -15.84
N ASN A 103 -0.03 6.30 -16.50
CA ASN A 103 1.10 6.98 -15.87
C ASN A 103 0.80 8.49 -15.83
N TRP A 104 0.36 8.99 -14.70
CA TRP A 104 0.07 10.40 -14.51
C TRP A 104 1.33 11.21 -14.17
N ASN A 105 1.24 12.55 -14.14
CA ASN A 105 2.31 13.44 -13.73
C ASN A 105 1.76 14.54 -12.84
N GLY A 106 2.37 14.75 -11.69
CA GLY A 106 1.96 15.83 -10.80
C GLY A 106 2.02 15.47 -9.32
N VAL A 107 1.32 16.25 -8.52
CA VAL A 107 1.06 16.04 -7.10
C VAL A 107 -0.43 15.95 -6.88
N ILE A 108 -0.89 14.95 -6.14
CA ILE A 108 -2.28 14.80 -5.69
C ILE A 108 -2.34 14.80 -4.16
N GLY A 109 -3.53 15.10 -3.62
CA GLY A 109 -3.74 15.25 -2.19
C GLY A 109 -3.18 16.57 -1.65
N ASP A 110 -2.75 16.55 -0.41
CA ASP A 110 -2.32 17.73 0.30
C ASP A 110 -0.95 18.23 -0.13
N MET A 111 -0.83 19.56 -0.21
CA MET A 111 0.43 20.24 -0.47
C MET A 111 0.49 21.52 0.36
N TYR A 112 1.45 21.58 1.30
CA TYR A 112 1.56 22.72 2.21
C TYR A 112 2.99 22.97 2.70
N LEU A 113 3.26 24.20 3.15
CA LEU A 113 4.41 24.51 3.97
C LEU A 113 4.02 24.29 5.44
N GLN A 114 4.80 23.49 6.14
CA GLN A 114 4.66 23.24 7.57
C GLN A 114 5.75 23.99 8.33
N VAL A 115 5.36 24.64 9.43
CA VAL A 115 6.30 25.25 10.36
C VAL A 115 6.20 24.55 11.72
N ARG A 116 7.36 24.28 12.32
CA ARG A 116 7.46 23.68 13.67
C ARG A 116 8.48 24.46 14.50
N PRO A 117 8.40 24.38 15.85
CA PRO A 117 9.45 24.93 16.71
C PRO A 117 10.82 24.31 16.41
N GLN A 118 11.89 25.02 16.77
CA GLN A 118 13.27 24.51 16.61
C GLN A 118 13.54 23.21 17.37
N VAL A 119 12.78 22.93 18.42
CA VAL A 119 12.79 21.67 19.16
C VAL A 119 11.44 21.03 18.93
N SER A 120 11.40 19.95 18.16
CA SER A 120 10.15 19.40 17.63
C SER A 120 10.12 17.88 17.60
N ILE A 121 8.91 17.32 17.52
CA ILE A 121 8.65 15.90 17.27
C ILE A 121 8.59 15.69 15.76
N VAL A 122 9.45 14.81 15.24
CA VAL A 122 9.47 14.49 13.81
C VAL A 122 8.46 13.40 13.49
N HIS A 123 8.43 12.35 14.34
CA HIS A 123 7.63 11.14 14.10
C HIS A 123 7.54 10.30 15.37
N THR A 124 6.52 9.44 15.47
CA THR A 124 6.40 8.43 16.52
C THR A 124 6.13 7.06 15.91
N ASP A 125 6.88 6.02 16.34
CA ASP A 125 6.52 4.63 16.08
C ASP A 125 5.84 4.04 17.31
N ILE A 126 4.67 3.44 17.14
CA ILE A 126 3.88 2.84 18.21
C ILE A 126 3.90 1.33 18.08
N TYR A 127 4.32 0.65 19.14
CA TYR A 127 4.39 -0.81 19.24
C TYR A 127 3.42 -1.29 20.34
N PRO A 128 2.22 -1.74 20.00
CA PRO A 128 1.26 -2.28 20.97
C PRO A 128 1.72 -3.62 21.58
N ASP A 129 1.50 -3.77 22.88
CA ASP A 129 1.58 -5.05 23.59
C ASP A 129 0.24 -5.31 24.27
N ILE A 130 -0.55 -6.22 23.70
CA ILE A 130 -1.89 -6.54 24.17
C ILE A 130 -1.89 -7.29 25.50
N ASN A 131 -0.83 -8.05 25.79
CA ASN A 131 -0.69 -8.82 27.02
C ASN A 131 -0.28 -7.92 28.19
N ALA A 132 0.70 -7.05 27.96
CA ALA A 132 1.15 -6.08 28.96
C ALA A 132 0.23 -4.84 29.03
N LYS A 133 -0.76 -4.72 28.14
CA LYS A 133 -1.73 -3.61 28.06
C LYS A 133 -1.03 -2.24 28.02
N ASN A 134 0.02 -2.15 27.23
CA ASN A 134 0.81 -0.94 27.06
C ASN A 134 1.18 -0.72 25.61
N ILE A 135 1.73 0.45 25.33
CA ILE A 135 2.40 0.76 24.07
C ILE A 135 3.84 1.18 24.37
N ARG A 136 4.76 0.67 23.56
CA ARG A 136 6.13 1.16 23.49
C ARG A 136 6.21 2.16 22.36
N VAL A 137 6.53 3.41 22.69
CA VAL A 137 6.58 4.53 21.74
C VAL A 137 8.04 4.92 21.53
N LYS A 138 8.50 4.83 20.28
CA LYS A 138 9.76 5.44 19.85
C LYS A 138 9.45 6.82 19.29
N THR A 139 9.97 7.86 19.94
CA THR A 139 9.77 9.25 19.52
C THR A 139 11.05 9.76 18.87
N TYR A 140 10.92 10.20 17.61
CA TYR A 140 11.99 10.83 16.85
C TYR A 140 11.84 12.34 16.97
N LEU A 141 12.93 13.00 17.33
CA LEU A 141 12.95 14.38 17.77
C LEU A 141 14.04 15.14 17.01
N LYS A 142 13.83 16.43 16.80
CA LYS A 142 14.79 17.30 16.14
C LYS A 142 15.11 18.51 17.03
N ASN A 143 16.37 18.82 17.16
CA ASN A 143 16.84 20.05 17.79
C ASN A 143 17.65 20.85 16.77
N LYS A 144 17.07 21.92 16.23
CA LYS A 144 17.74 22.84 15.29
C LYS A 144 18.61 23.92 15.96
N LYS A 145 18.54 24.02 17.30
CA LYS A 145 19.45 24.90 18.03
C LYS A 145 20.87 24.36 17.89
N LYS A 146 21.87 25.28 17.91
CA LYS A 146 23.30 24.92 17.91
C LYS A 146 23.78 24.39 19.27
N THR A 147 22.94 24.45 20.29
CA THR A 147 23.22 24.04 21.68
C THR A 147 22.29 22.91 22.10
N LYS A 148 22.65 22.22 23.18
CA LYS A 148 21.73 21.25 23.82
C LYS A 148 20.44 21.95 24.26
N ALA A 149 19.32 21.27 24.14
CA ALA A 149 18.03 21.69 24.64
C ALA A 149 17.53 20.71 25.69
N THR A 150 16.88 21.19 26.74
CA THR A 150 16.17 20.36 27.71
C THR A 150 14.67 20.52 27.49
N ALA A 151 13.98 19.43 27.29
CA ALA A 151 12.55 19.43 27.02
C ALA A 151 11.82 18.38 27.86
N ILE A 152 10.51 18.57 28.06
CA ILE A 152 9.62 17.60 28.66
C ILE A 152 8.80 16.95 27.54
N LEU A 153 9.00 15.65 27.34
CA LEU A 153 8.16 14.83 26.49
C LEU A 153 6.98 14.30 27.32
N THR A 154 5.77 14.59 26.87
CA THR A 154 4.53 14.05 27.45
C THR A 154 3.84 13.18 26.43
N LEU A 155 3.54 11.92 26.79
CA LEU A 155 2.74 11.01 26.00
C LEU A 155 1.41 10.74 26.70
N LYS A 156 0.29 10.81 25.96
CA LYS A 156 -1.06 10.57 26.46
C LYS A 156 -1.83 9.64 25.53
N ALA A 157 -2.47 8.63 26.06
CA ALA A 157 -3.43 7.77 25.37
C ALA A 157 -4.38 7.10 26.37
N ASN A 158 -5.62 6.84 25.97
CA ASN A 158 -6.63 6.14 26.79
C ASN A 158 -6.77 6.70 28.23
N GLY A 159 -6.73 8.02 28.40
CA GLY A 159 -6.81 8.67 29.71
C GLY A 159 -5.58 8.48 30.61
N LYS A 160 -4.52 7.86 30.11
CA LYS A 160 -3.23 7.70 30.81
C LYS A 160 -2.20 8.65 30.24
N SER A 161 -1.23 9.05 31.06
CA SER A 161 -0.13 9.90 30.61
C SER A 161 1.17 9.55 31.33
N ILE A 162 2.28 9.83 30.65
CA ILE A 162 3.63 9.76 31.20
C ILE A 162 4.41 10.98 30.76
N GLN A 163 5.27 11.49 31.64
CA GLN A 163 6.17 12.59 31.34
C GLN A 163 7.62 12.17 31.56
N GLN A 164 8.49 12.61 30.68
CA GLN A 164 9.93 12.36 30.75
C GLN A 164 10.69 13.62 30.42
N GLU A 165 11.61 14.00 31.27
CA GLU A 165 12.61 15.03 30.93
C GLU A 165 13.69 14.43 30.05
N ILE A 166 13.97 15.08 28.92
CA ILE A 166 14.94 14.63 27.94
C ILE A 166 15.92 15.75 27.57
N VAL A 167 17.16 15.36 27.32
CA VAL A 167 18.20 16.27 26.81
C VAL A 167 18.43 15.94 25.34
N LEU A 168 18.24 16.94 24.48
CA LEU A 168 18.37 16.82 23.04
C LEU A 168 19.69 17.47 22.57
N LEU A 169 20.52 16.68 21.92
CA LEU A 169 21.71 17.20 21.22
C LEU A 169 21.29 17.94 19.95
N PRO A 170 22.10 18.87 19.42
CA PRO A 170 21.86 19.44 18.10
C PRO A 170 21.69 18.34 17.03
N GLY A 171 20.67 18.50 16.15
CA GLY A 171 20.33 17.52 15.11
C GLY A 171 19.23 16.54 15.52
N GLU A 172 19.31 15.31 14.99
CA GLU A 172 18.33 14.25 15.22
C GLU A 172 18.56 13.54 16.55
N ASN A 173 17.47 13.25 17.24
CA ASN A 173 17.45 12.55 18.52
C ASN A 173 16.35 11.51 18.52
N LYS A 174 16.46 10.53 19.44
CA LYS A 174 15.47 9.47 19.60
C LYS A 174 15.36 9.08 21.05
N THR A 175 14.13 8.84 21.52
CA THR A 175 13.86 8.26 22.83
C THR A 175 12.83 7.15 22.74
N GLU A 176 12.79 6.30 23.74
CA GLU A 176 11.81 5.22 23.82
C GLU A 176 11.12 5.28 25.19
N THR A 177 9.79 5.20 25.19
CA THR A 177 8.97 5.33 26.39
C THR A 177 7.86 4.28 26.37
N ILE A 178 7.58 3.65 27.50
CA ILE A 178 6.46 2.72 27.65
C ILE A 178 5.33 3.45 28.36
N LEU A 179 4.15 3.49 27.71
CA LEU A 179 2.92 4.05 28.27
C LEU A 179 1.91 2.93 28.54
N SER A 180 1.57 2.72 29.83
CA SER A 180 0.47 1.83 30.18
C SER A 180 -0.86 2.43 29.78
N LEU A 181 -1.75 1.62 29.18
CA LEU A 181 -3.10 2.02 28.80
C LEU A 181 -4.16 1.64 29.84
N GLY A 182 -3.76 0.97 30.95
CA GLY A 182 -4.66 0.47 31.99
C GLY A 182 -5.33 -0.85 31.61
N ASP A 183 -6.17 -1.36 32.50
CA ASP A 183 -6.75 -2.70 32.37
C ASP A 183 -7.84 -2.80 31.30
N ASN A 184 -8.57 -1.72 31.06
CA ASN A 184 -9.71 -1.69 30.14
C ASN A 184 -9.24 -1.25 28.74
N ILE A 185 -8.64 -2.18 28.00
CA ILE A 185 -8.28 -1.97 26.58
C ILE A 185 -9.27 -2.71 25.68
N CYS A 186 -9.61 -2.07 24.56
CA CYS A 186 -10.35 -2.68 23.46
C CYS A 186 -9.38 -3.06 22.36
N LEU A 187 -9.43 -4.31 21.90
CA LEU A 187 -8.54 -4.76 20.82
C LEU A 187 -9.11 -4.36 19.46
N TRP A 188 -8.20 -4.23 18.49
CA TRP A 188 -8.55 -3.99 17.10
C TRP A 188 -8.58 -5.30 16.32
N ASP A 189 -9.66 -5.57 15.62
CA ASP A 189 -9.80 -6.64 14.63
C ASP A 189 -10.91 -6.32 13.61
N GLU A 190 -11.21 -7.24 12.67
CA GLU A 190 -12.23 -7.05 11.62
C GLU A 190 -13.65 -6.84 12.14
N PHE A 191 -13.95 -7.28 13.36
CA PHE A 191 -15.27 -7.18 13.98
C PHE A 191 -15.36 -6.00 14.95
N ASN A 192 -14.24 -5.63 15.55
CA ASN A 192 -14.12 -4.59 16.55
C ASN A 192 -12.93 -3.67 16.20
N PRO A 193 -13.07 -2.78 15.22
CA PRO A 193 -11.97 -1.93 14.77
C PRO A 193 -11.75 -0.73 15.71
N ASN A 194 -11.41 -1.02 16.98
CA ASN A 194 -11.20 -0.02 18.00
C ASN A 194 -9.88 0.71 17.80
N LEU A 195 -9.95 2.03 17.76
CA LEU A 195 -8.79 2.91 17.57
C LEU A 195 -8.55 3.74 18.83
N TYR A 196 -7.29 4.00 19.09
CA TYR A 196 -6.78 4.92 20.11
C TYR A 196 -6.03 6.06 19.44
N THR A 197 -5.94 7.17 20.16
CA THR A 197 -5.12 8.31 19.76
C THR A 197 -3.98 8.47 20.77
N LEU A 198 -2.75 8.50 20.27
CA LEU A 198 -1.58 8.96 21.00
C LEU A 198 -1.43 10.47 20.77
N GLU A 199 -1.42 11.24 21.85
CA GLU A 199 -0.99 12.63 21.84
C GLU A 199 0.43 12.70 22.42
N ALA A 200 1.39 13.14 21.62
CA ALA A 200 2.76 13.41 22.03
C ALA A 200 2.97 14.93 22.06
N SER A 201 3.44 15.48 23.15
CA SER A 201 3.80 16.89 23.26
C SER A 201 5.22 17.06 23.79
N LEU A 202 5.95 18.02 23.22
CA LEU A 202 7.32 18.33 23.57
C LEU A 202 7.41 19.81 23.98
N THR A 203 7.66 20.06 25.25
CA THR A 203 7.76 21.42 25.80
C THR A 203 9.23 21.75 26.08
N ASP A 204 9.77 22.74 25.36
CA ASP A 204 11.11 23.28 25.58
C ASP A 204 11.12 24.12 26.86
N LYS A 205 11.91 23.73 27.85
CA LYS A 205 11.99 24.41 29.17
C LYS A 205 12.47 25.86 29.09
N GLU A 206 13.28 26.19 28.11
CA GLU A 206 13.84 27.56 28.00
C GLU A 206 12.85 28.55 27.37
N LYS A 207 12.01 28.09 26.45
CA LYS A 207 11.12 28.94 25.64
C LYS A 207 9.63 28.75 25.92
N THR A 208 9.25 27.81 26.78
CA THR A 208 7.84 27.41 27.01
C THR A 208 7.09 27.04 25.73
N THR A 209 7.82 26.84 24.63
CA THR A 209 7.24 26.46 23.33
C THR A 209 6.90 24.97 23.34
N THR A 210 5.69 24.64 22.93
CA THR A 210 5.23 23.26 22.86
C THR A 210 4.99 22.87 21.40
N ASP A 211 5.57 21.75 20.99
CA ASP A 211 5.21 21.04 19.76
C ASP A 211 4.30 19.88 20.10
N THR A 212 3.32 19.59 19.25
CA THR A 212 2.36 18.51 19.43
C THR A 212 2.29 17.64 18.20
N HIS A 213 2.18 16.32 18.42
CA HIS A 213 2.03 15.33 17.37
C HIS A 213 0.95 14.32 17.80
N THR A 214 0.06 13.98 16.89
CA THR A 214 -1.07 13.08 17.16
C THR A 214 -1.04 11.92 16.18
N GLU A 215 -1.16 10.70 16.69
CA GLU A 215 -1.18 9.47 15.91
C GLU A 215 -2.33 8.57 16.31
N GLN A 216 -3.00 7.94 15.33
CA GLN A 216 -3.95 6.87 15.59
C GLN A 216 -3.27 5.51 15.59
N PHE A 217 -3.74 4.59 16.44
CA PHE A 217 -3.24 3.22 16.48
C PHE A 217 -4.33 2.27 16.99
N GLY A 218 -4.15 0.98 16.76
CA GLY A 218 -4.99 -0.08 17.31
C GLY A 218 -4.19 -1.01 18.22
N MET A 219 -4.81 -1.45 19.31
CA MET A 219 -4.26 -2.49 20.18
C MET A 219 -4.49 -3.84 19.51
N ARG A 220 -3.48 -4.36 18.83
CA ARG A 220 -3.56 -5.65 18.14
C ARG A 220 -2.23 -6.41 18.15
N ASP A 221 -2.36 -7.73 18.01
CA ASP A 221 -1.26 -8.64 17.75
C ASP A 221 -1.58 -9.47 16.50
N PHE A 222 -0.87 -9.24 15.40
CA PHE A 222 -1.03 -9.94 14.12
C PHE A 222 0.25 -10.72 13.82
N ARG A 223 0.16 -12.04 13.82
CA ARG A 223 1.33 -12.92 13.67
C ARG A 223 0.97 -14.26 13.04
N VAL A 224 1.97 -15.07 12.79
CA VAL A 224 1.81 -16.48 12.49
C VAL A 224 2.08 -17.28 13.77
N THR A 225 1.16 -18.16 14.11
CA THR A 225 1.28 -19.12 15.22
C THR A 225 1.03 -20.51 14.65
N ASP A 226 2.01 -21.40 14.80
CA ASP A 226 2.02 -22.70 14.13
C ASP A 226 1.84 -22.53 12.61
N ARG A 227 0.72 -22.99 12.06
CA ARG A 227 0.38 -22.89 10.63
C ARG A 227 -0.74 -21.88 10.34
N HIS A 228 -1.09 -21.04 11.32
CA HIS A 228 -2.19 -20.12 11.18
C HIS A 228 -1.74 -18.67 11.23
N ILE A 229 -2.31 -17.85 10.39
CA ILE A 229 -2.32 -16.41 10.59
C ILE A 229 -3.28 -16.13 11.74
N THR A 230 -2.86 -15.35 12.73
CA THR A 230 -3.66 -15.06 13.93
C THR A 230 -3.79 -13.57 14.17
N ILE A 231 -4.94 -13.15 14.67
CA ILE A 231 -5.21 -11.82 15.22
C ILE A 231 -5.60 -11.95 16.69
N ASN A 232 -4.86 -11.31 17.58
CA ASN A 232 -5.14 -11.34 19.02
C ASN A 232 -5.25 -12.77 19.58
N GLY A 233 -4.43 -13.69 19.08
CA GLY A 233 -4.41 -15.10 19.47
C GLY A 233 -5.50 -15.98 18.83
N ARG A 234 -6.37 -15.43 17.96
CA ARG A 234 -7.40 -16.19 17.23
C ARG A 234 -6.98 -16.41 15.78
N PRO A 235 -7.12 -17.63 15.22
CA PRO A 235 -6.94 -17.85 13.79
C PRO A 235 -7.83 -16.93 12.97
N VAL A 236 -7.28 -16.37 11.89
CA VAL A 236 -8.00 -15.61 10.88
C VAL A 236 -7.82 -16.28 9.52
N PHE A 237 -8.92 -16.44 8.80
CA PHE A 237 -8.91 -16.86 7.40
C PHE A 237 -9.03 -15.61 6.53
N LEU A 238 -8.01 -15.34 5.71
CA LEU A 238 -8.01 -14.18 4.82
C LEU A 238 -8.89 -14.45 3.60
N ARG A 239 -9.98 -13.70 3.49
CA ARG A 239 -10.87 -13.69 2.33
C ARG A 239 -10.57 -12.41 1.57
N GLY A 240 -9.66 -12.52 0.62
CA GLY A 240 -9.04 -11.35 0.01
C GLY A 240 -9.36 -11.15 -1.46
N THR A 241 -9.06 -9.95 -1.89
CA THR A 241 -8.93 -9.54 -3.28
C THR A 241 -7.67 -8.70 -3.44
N LEU A 242 -7.37 -8.26 -4.66
CA LEU A 242 -6.25 -7.36 -4.91
C LEU A 242 -6.69 -6.09 -5.63
N ASP A 243 -5.97 -5.02 -5.40
CA ASP A 243 -6.13 -3.72 -6.05
C ASP A 243 -4.92 -3.42 -6.95
N CYS A 244 -5.19 -3.19 -8.23
CA CYS A 244 -4.20 -2.90 -9.27
C CYS A 244 -4.11 -1.40 -9.60
N ALA A 245 -4.51 -0.53 -8.70
CA ALA A 245 -4.48 0.93 -8.87
C ALA A 245 -5.22 1.44 -10.13
N ALA A 246 -6.32 0.81 -10.54
CA ALA A 246 -7.07 1.21 -11.71
C ALA A 246 -8.16 2.23 -11.38
N PHE A 247 -7.94 3.49 -11.70
CA PHE A 247 -8.85 4.62 -11.44
C PHE A 247 -9.23 5.35 -12.73
N PRO A 248 -10.17 4.81 -13.55
CA PRO A 248 -10.42 5.32 -14.91
C PRO A 248 -10.93 6.76 -14.99
N LYS A 249 -11.54 7.28 -13.94
CA LYS A 249 -12.04 8.66 -13.91
C LYS A 249 -10.91 9.68 -13.74
N THR A 250 -9.97 9.41 -12.88
CA THR A 250 -8.91 10.35 -12.47
C THR A 250 -7.55 10.01 -13.06
N GLY A 251 -7.27 8.72 -13.31
CA GLY A 251 -5.95 8.21 -13.65
C GLY A 251 -5.01 8.07 -12.45
N TYR A 252 -5.50 8.43 -11.24
CA TYR A 252 -4.73 8.36 -10.00
C TYR A 252 -5.63 7.96 -8.82
N PRO A 253 -5.05 7.39 -7.73
CA PRO A 253 -5.82 6.95 -6.58
C PRO A 253 -6.47 8.11 -5.81
N PRO A 254 -7.64 7.92 -5.19
CA PRO A 254 -8.25 8.92 -4.33
C PRO A 254 -7.41 9.14 -3.07
N THR A 255 -7.30 10.40 -2.63
CA THR A 255 -6.63 10.81 -1.40
C THR A 255 -7.60 11.15 -0.27
N ASP A 256 -8.88 10.90 -0.48
CA ASP A 256 -9.92 11.09 0.53
C ASP A 256 -10.41 9.75 1.11
N GLN A 257 -10.66 9.72 2.41
CA GLN A 257 -11.07 8.53 3.15
C GLN A 257 -12.43 7.99 2.69
N ALA A 258 -13.38 8.87 2.32
CA ALA A 258 -14.74 8.47 1.95
C ALA A 258 -14.77 7.63 0.66
N SER A 259 -13.88 7.91 -0.28
CA SER A 259 -13.71 7.09 -1.49
C SER A 259 -13.23 5.68 -1.17
N TRP A 260 -12.27 5.54 -0.24
CA TRP A 260 -11.78 4.23 0.20
C TRP A 260 -12.82 3.48 1.06
N GLU A 261 -13.59 4.17 1.89
CA GLU A 261 -14.71 3.56 2.63
C GLU A 261 -15.73 2.92 1.69
N LYS A 262 -16.00 3.51 0.52
CA LYS A 262 -16.88 2.90 -0.50
C LYS A 262 -16.29 1.60 -1.05
N ILE A 263 -14.99 1.60 -1.38
CA ILE A 263 -14.28 0.42 -1.88
C ILE A 263 -14.33 -0.70 -0.83
N PHE A 264 -13.97 -0.41 0.42
CA PHE A 264 -13.98 -1.41 1.49
C PHE A 264 -15.39 -1.86 1.89
N THR A 265 -16.39 -0.99 1.76
CA THR A 265 -17.81 -1.38 1.94
C THR A 265 -18.22 -2.41 0.89
N ALA A 266 -17.83 -2.22 -0.36
CA ALA A 266 -18.09 -3.21 -1.41
C ALA A 266 -17.40 -4.56 -1.07
N CYS A 267 -16.13 -4.54 -0.66
CA CYS A 267 -15.43 -5.74 -0.21
C CYS A 267 -16.16 -6.45 0.93
N ARG A 268 -16.51 -5.73 1.98
CA ARG A 268 -17.22 -6.30 3.15
C ARG A 268 -18.58 -6.87 2.81
N ASN A 269 -19.32 -6.22 1.92
CA ASN A 269 -20.62 -6.72 1.45
C ASN A 269 -20.51 -8.05 0.68
N HIS A 270 -19.33 -8.34 0.14
CA HIS A 270 -19.01 -9.63 -0.50
C HIS A 270 -18.26 -10.59 0.46
N GLY A 271 -18.22 -10.29 1.76
CA GLY A 271 -17.59 -11.15 2.78
C GLY A 271 -16.06 -11.10 2.80
N LEU A 272 -15.44 -10.14 2.11
CA LEU A 272 -14.00 -9.97 2.08
C LEU A 272 -13.53 -9.16 3.30
N ASN A 273 -12.37 -9.55 3.86
CA ASN A 273 -11.73 -8.88 5.00
C ASN A 273 -10.29 -8.46 4.73
N HIS A 274 -9.80 -8.69 3.51
CA HIS A 274 -8.40 -8.52 3.16
C HIS A 274 -8.25 -7.92 1.76
N ILE A 275 -7.29 -6.98 1.60
CA ILE A 275 -6.87 -6.45 0.30
C ILE A 275 -5.35 -6.47 0.20
N ARG A 276 -4.85 -7.01 -0.90
CA ARG A 276 -3.48 -6.91 -1.36
C ARG A 276 -3.36 -5.76 -2.36
N PHE A 277 -2.42 -4.84 -2.13
CA PHE A 277 -2.08 -3.78 -3.08
C PHE A 277 -0.94 -4.25 -3.96
N HIS A 278 -1.29 -4.66 -5.18
CA HIS A 278 -0.40 -5.34 -6.13
C HIS A 278 0.64 -4.38 -6.72
N SER A 279 1.91 -4.57 -6.36
CA SER A 279 3.07 -3.76 -6.80
C SER A 279 2.90 -2.24 -6.58
N TRP A 280 2.18 -1.84 -5.55
CA TRP A 280 2.06 -0.43 -5.13
C TRP A 280 1.62 -0.29 -3.67
N CYS A 281 1.85 0.91 -3.13
CA CYS A 281 1.36 1.29 -1.80
C CYS A 281 0.30 2.39 -1.97
N PRO A 282 -0.90 2.25 -1.37
CA PRO A 282 -1.97 3.25 -1.51
C PRO A 282 -1.69 4.51 -0.68
N PRO A 283 -2.43 5.62 -0.90
CA PRO A 283 -2.41 6.81 -0.04
C PRO A 283 -2.85 6.51 1.39
N GLU A 284 -2.48 7.39 2.34
CA GLU A 284 -2.85 7.29 3.77
C GLU A 284 -4.36 7.15 3.98
N ALA A 285 -5.17 7.79 3.15
CA ALA A 285 -6.63 7.69 3.18
C ALA A 285 -7.15 6.23 3.11
N ALA A 286 -6.45 5.34 2.40
CA ALA A 286 -6.79 3.92 2.36
C ALA A 286 -6.52 3.24 3.70
N PHE A 287 -5.40 3.53 4.35
CA PHE A 287 -5.08 3.00 5.67
C PHE A 287 -6.08 3.50 6.73
N CYS A 288 -6.39 4.80 6.73
CA CYS A 288 -7.38 5.37 7.64
C CYS A 288 -8.76 4.72 7.50
N ALA A 289 -9.21 4.51 6.26
CA ALA A 289 -10.47 3.82 5.98
C ALA A 289 -10.43 2.35 6.44
N ALA A 290 -9.33 1.65 6.16
CA ALA A 290 -9.14 0.25 6.56
C ALA A 290 -9.08 0.08 8.08
N ASP A 291 -8.40 0.98 8.79
CA ASP A 291 -8.33 1.01 10.24
C ASP A 291 -9.73 1.09 10.87
N LYS A 292 -10.54 2.02 10.38
CA LYS A 292 -11.91 2.27 10.84
C LYS A 292 -12.85 1.12 10.50
N MET A 293 -12.59 0.40 9.42
CA MET A 293 -13.47 -0.66 8.92
C MET A 293 -12.99 -2.07 9.25
N GLY A 294 -11.82 -2.25 9.86
CA GLY A 294 -11.29 -3.56 10.24
C GLY A 294 -10.82 -4.39 9.03
N MET A 295 -10.25 -3.76 8.00
CA MET A 295 -9.68 -4.47 6.85
C MET A 295 -8.20 -4.80 7.08
N TYR A 296 -7.78 -6.01 6.70
CA TYR A 296 -6.36 -6.41 6.75
C TYR A 296 -5.70 -6.07 5.43
N LEU A 297 -4.70 -5.20 5.46
CA LEU A 297 -4.00 -4.75 4.25
C LEU A 297 -2.66 -5.45 4.10
N GLU A 298 -2.37 -5.85 2.87
CA GLU A 298 -1.07 -6.30 2.41
C GLU A 298 -0.50 -5.28 1.43
N ILE A 299 0.67 -4.76 1.77
CA ILE A 299 1.34 -3.70 1.01
C ILE A 299 2.54 -4.28 0.28
N GLU A 300 2.63 -3.98 -1.00
CA GLU A 300 3.82 -4.25 -1.79
C GLU A 300 4.59 -2.97 -2.09
N CYS A 301 5.92 -3.11 -2.16
CA CYS A 301 6.73 -2.07 -2.76
C CYS A 301 6.46 -2.00 -4.27
N SER A 302 6.87 -0.88 -4.87
CA SER A 302 6.56 -0.58 -6.26
C SER A 302 7.40 -1.40 -7.23
N SER A 303 7.25 -2.74 -7.24
CA SER A 303 7.99 -3.60 -8.17
C SER A 303 7.19 -4.79 -8.67
N TRP A 304 7.30 -5.02 -9.99
CA TRP A 304 6.90 -6.24 -10.68
C TRP A 304 7.99 -6.60 -11.68
N ALA A 305 9.09 -7.20 -11.16
CA ALA A 305 10.30 -7.40 -11.94
C ALA A 305 10.11 -8.34 -13.14
N ASN A 306 9.31 -9.40 -13.00
CA ASN A 306 9.06 -10.36 -14.09
C ASN A 306 8.49 -9.72 -15.36
N SER A 307 7.96 -8.51 -15.29
CA SER A 307 7.40 -7.84 -16.46
C SER A 307 8.48 -7.30 -17.43
N SER A 308 9.61 -6.79 -16.93
CA SER A 308 10.65 -6.20 -17.80
C SER A 308 12.02 -6.00 -17.16
N THR A 309 12.20 -6.36 -15.88
CA THR A 309 13.43 -6.06 -15.14
C THR A 309 13.88 -7.23 -14.25
N THR A 310 14.91 -7.03 -13.45
CA THR A 310 15.46 -8.03 -12.53
C THR A 310 15.87 -7.38 -11.21
N ILE A 311 15.88 -8.19 -10.14
CA ILE A 311 16.34 -7.80 -8.80
C ILE A 311 17.46 -8.74 -8.31
N GLY A 312 18.20 -8.31 -7.30
CA GLY A 312 19.32 -9.07 -6.73
C GLY A 312 20.55 -9.08 -7.63
N ASP A 313 20.69 -8.11 -8.50
CA ASP A 313 21.81 -7.97 -9.43
C ASP A 313 22.62 -6.68 -9.20
N GLY A 314 22.32 -5.94 -8.12
CA GLY A 314 23.00 -4.72 -7.71
C GLY A 314 22.63 -3.47 -8.52
N LYS A 315 21.60 -3.54 -9.35
CA LYS A 315 21.06 -2.36 -10.03
C LYS A 315 20.39 -1.38 -9.05
N PRO A 316 20.18 -0.11 -9.46
CA PRO A 316 19.55 0.89 -8.59
C PRO A 316 18.20 0.51 -8.02
N LEU A 317 17.46 -0.39 -8.67
CA LEU A 317 16.17 -0.92 -8.19
C LEU A 317 16.29 -1.62 -6.83
N ASP A 318 17.36 -2.39 -6.58
CA ASP A 318 17.55 -3.11 -5.32
C ASP A 318 17.62 -2.15 -4.13
N ALA A 319 18.41 -1.10 -4.24
CA ALA A 319 18.51 -0.07 -3.21
C ALA A 319 17.22 0.76 -3.09
N PHE A 320 16.54 1.01 -4.21
CA PHE A 320 15.27 1.75 -4.25
C PHE A 320 14.17 1.01 -3.49
N ILE A 321 14.00 -0.29 -3.69
CA ILE A 321 12.98 -1.10 -3.01
C ILE A 321 13.19 -1.05 -1.49
N LEU A 322 14.43 -1.19 -1.01
CA LEU A 322 14.72 -1.08 0.42
C LEU A 322 14.36 0.31 0.95
N LYS A 323 14.83 1.37 0.29
CA LYS A 323 14.52 2.77 0.66
C LYS A 323 13.02 3.04 0.67
N GLU A 324 12.29 2.56 -0.35
CA GLU A 324 10.84 2.73 -0.43
C GLU A 324 10.12 1.99 0.69
N SER A 325 10.52 0.75 0.98
CA SER A 325 9.95 -0.02 2.07
C SER A 325 10.16 0.64 3.43
N GLU A 326 11.33 1.22 3.67
CA GLU A 326 11.62 2.00 4.89
C GLU A 326 10.73 3.24 4.99
N ALA A 327 10.52 3.94 3.87
CA ALA A 327 9.61 5.09 3.82
C ALA A 327 8.15 4.68 4.08
N ILE A 328 7.68 3.57 3.48
CA ILE A 328 6.33 3.01 3.70
C ILE A 328 6.12 2.66 5.18
N VAL A 329 7.03 1.91 5.78
CA VAL A 329 6.90 1.49 7.19
C VAL A 329 7.02 2.67 8.13
N ARG A 330 7.87 3.66 7.84
CA ARG A 330 7.97 4.89 8.63
C ARG A 330 6.68 5.71 8.55
N THR A 331 6.08 5.83 7.36
CA THR A 331 4.89 6.67 7.16
C THR A 331 3.63 6.00 7.69
N PHE A 332 3.43 4.71 7.38
CA PHE A 332 2.16 4.02 7.62
C PHE A 332 2.25 2.93 8.70
N GLY A 333 3.39 2.77 9.34
CA GLY A 333 3.65 1.66 10.27
C GLY A 333 2.76 1.62 11.51
N ASN A 334 2.13 2.72 11.90
CA ASN A 334 1.24 2.81 13.05
C ASN A 334 -0.19 2.35 12.77
N HIS A 335 -0.59 2.27 11.49
CA HIS A 335 -1.92 1.81 11.10
C HIS A 335 -2.14 0.34 11.47
N PRO A 336 -3.15 -0.01 12.29
CA PRO A 336 -3.40 -1.40 12.65
C PRO A 336 -3.83 -2.26 11.47
N SER A 337 -4.40 -1.69 10.42
CA SER A 337 -4.75 -2.37 9.18
C SER A 337 -3.53 -2.83 8.38
N PHE A 338 -2.36 -2.20 8.52
CA PHE A 338 -1.13 -2.60 7.83
C PHE A 338 -0.55 -3.89 8.45
N CYS A 339 -1.07 -5.02 8.02
CA CYS A 339 -0.82 -6.33 8.61
C CYS A 339 0.24 -7.15 7.90
N MET A 340 0.45 -6.95 6.60
CA MET A 340 1.30 -7.79 5.75
C MET A 340 2.11 -6.93 4.79
N MET A 341 3.35 -7.37 4.48
CA MET A 341 4.22 -6.66 3.55
C MET A 341 5.12 -7.61 2.77
N MET A 342 5.31 -7.28 1.48
CA MET A 342 6.21 -7.98 0.56
C MET A 342 7.06 -6.99 -0.26
N TYR A 343 8.12 -7.52 -0.92
CA TYR A 343 8.95 -6.70 -1.82
C TYR A 343 8.16 -6.14 -3.02
N GLY A 344 7.18 -6.89 -3.52
CA GLY A 344 6.42 -6.62 -4.72
C GLY A 344 5.85 -7.90 -5.31
N ASN A 345 5.47 -7.85 -6.60
CA ASN A 345 4.90 -8.98 -7.32
C ASN A 345 5.94 -9.70 -8.18
N GLU A 346 5.78 -11.00 -8.33
CA GLU A 346 6.45 -11.88 -9.30
C GLU A 346 7.88 -11.44 -9.66
N PRO A 347 8.85 -11.74 -8.81
CA PRO A 347 10.23 -11.33 -9.02
C PRO A 347 10.90 -12.08 -10.16
N ALA A 348 11.94 -11.47 -10.73
CA ALA A 348 12.83 -12.09 -11.72
C ALA A 348 14.29 -11.72 -11.44
N GLY A 349 15.20 -12.53 -11.96
CA GLY A 349 16.65 -12.36 -11.84
C GLY A 349 17.34 -13.53 -11.15
N ALA A 350 18.57 -13.84 -11.56
CA ALA A 350 19.34 -14.94 -11.00
C ALA A 350 19.68 -14.77 -9.51
N GLY A 351 19.79 -13.52 -9.03
CA GLY A 351 20.05 -13.17 -7.62
C GLY A 351 18.80 -12.93 -6.78
N SER A 352 17.60 -13.02 -7.37
CA SER A 352 16.35 -12.62 -6.72
C SER A 352 16.09 -13.37 -5.41
N ASN A 353 16.33 -14.68 -5.34
CA ASN A 353 16.08 -15.46 -4.13
C ASN A 353 16.92 -14.97 -2.93
N ASN A 354 18.20 -14.69 -3.13
CA ASN A 354 19.07 -14.19 -2.07
C ASN A 354 18.64 -12.79 -1.63
N TYR A 355 18.39 -11.90 -2.57
CA TYR A 355 17.90 -10.54 -2.29
C TYR A 355 16.60 -10.56 -1.49
N LEU A 356 15.63 -11.37 -1.88
CA LEU A 356 14.34 -11.49 -1.20
C LEU A 356 14.47 -12.11 0.20
N ALA A 357 15.37 -13.08 0.37
CA ALA A 357 15.65 -13.64 1.68
C ALA A 357 16.27 -12.60 2.64
N GLU A 358 17.19 -11.78 2.15
CA GLU A 358 17.80 -10.69 2.91
C GLU A 358 16.78 -9.59 3.23
N PHE A 359 15.98 -9.15 2.26
CA PHE A 359 14.90 -8.16 2.43
C PHE A 359 13.88 -8.62 3.48
N THR A 360 13.40 -9.85 3.38
CA THR A 360 12.42 -10.40 4.32
C THR A 360 13.02 -10.55 5.73
N SER A 361 14.26 -11.05 5.84
CA SER A 361 14.96 -11.17 7.13
C SER A 361 15.19 -9.80 7.79
N TYR A 362 15.54 -8.80 7.00
CA TYR A 362 15.70 -7.42 7.47
C TYR A 362 14.41 -6.92 8.12
N TRP A 363 13.26 -7.02 7.43
CA TRP A 363 11.99 -6.52 7.94
C TRP A 363 11.48 -7.30 9.14
N LYS A 364 11.60 -8.62 9.17
CA LYS A 364 11.25 -9.44 10.34
C LYS A 364 12.05 -9.06 11.60
N LYS A 365 13.27 -8.55 11.42
CA LYS A 365 14.09 -8.04 12.51
C LYS A 365 13.74 -6.62 12.91
N GLN A 366 13.46 -5.73 11.95
CA GLN A 366 13.24 -4.31 12.19
C GLN A 366 11.85 -4.00 12.78
N ASP A 367 10.81 -4.67 12.30
CA ASP A 367 9.44 -4.37 12.70
C ASP A 367 8.58 -5.64 12.85
N LYS A 368 8.15 -5.90 14.06
CA LYS A 368 7.37 -7.09 14.43
C LYS A 368 5.86 -6.81 14.51
N ARG A 369 5.40 -5.63 14.08
CA ARG A 369 3.98 -5.26 14.09
C ARG A 369 3.17 -5.97 13.01
N ARG A 370 3.82 -6.61 12.03
CA ARG A 370 3.21 -7.28 10.87
C ARG A 370 3.97 -8.53 10.49
N ILE A 371 3.41 -9.29 9.56
CA ILE A 371 4.05 -10.47 8.98
C ILE A 371 4.58 -10.18 7.57
N TYR A 372 5.60 -10.94 7.17
CA TYR A 372 6.33 -10.70 5.92
C TYR A 372 6.41 -11.95 5.07
N SER A 373 6.24 -11.79 3.75
CA SER A 373 6.59 -12.77 2.75
C SER A 373 7.61 -12.20 1.77
N THR A 374 8.21 -13.05 0.95
CA THR A 374 9.20 -12.63 -0.02
C THR A 374 8.57 -11.81 -1.15
N ALA A 375 7.55 -12.35 -1.80
CA ALA A 375 6.88 -11.72 -2.92
C ALA A 375 5.49 -12.30 -3.16
N GLY A 376 4.66 -11.62 -3.92
CA GLY A 376 3.46 -12.19 -4.53
C GLY A 376 3.83 -13.20 -5.63
N GLY A 377 3.30 -14.42 -5.56
CA GLY A 377 3.46 -15.46 -6.56
C GLY A 377 4.59 -16.45 -6.28
N TRP A 378 5.81 -16.01 -6.17
CA TRP A 378 7.01 -16.82 -5.91
C TRP A 378 8.19 -15.92 -5.48
N PRO A 379 9.33 -16.47 -4.95
CA PRO A 379 9.56 -17.85 -4.54
C PRO A 379 9.01 -18.15 -3.13
N ASN A 380 8.68 -19.41 -2.88
CA ASN A 380 8.37 -19.91 -1.55
C ASN A 380 9.66 -20.15 -0.74
N LEU A 381 10.12 -19.15 -0.01
CA LEU A 381 11.34 -19.25 0.79
C LEU A 381 11.03 -19.49 2.28
N PRO A 382 11.85 -20.31 2.98
CA PRO A 382 11.65 -20.63 4.40
C PRO A 382 11.67 -19.41 5.34
N VAL A 383 12.28 -18.31 4.91
CA VAL A 383 12.36 -17.06 5.69
C VAL A 383 11.00 -16.36 5.83
N SER A 384 10.06 -16.62 4.92
CA SER A 384 8.72 -16.04 4.91
C SER A 384 7.90 -16.46 6.13
N ASP A 385 7.09 -15.56 6.69
CA ASP A 385 6.10 -15.90 7.71
C ASP A 385 4.89 -16.60 7.09
N PHE A 386 4.50 -16.23 5.88
CA PHE A 386 3.44 -16.83 5.08
C PHE A 386 3.89 -16.93 3.61
N LEU A 387 3.21 -17.75 2.83
CA LEU A 387 3.49 -17.91 1.40
C LEU A 387 2.32 -17.38 0.57
N SER A 388 2.61 -16.48 -0.37
CA SER A 388 1.67 -16.05 -1.40
C SER A 388 1.91 -16.91 -2.64
N ASP A 389 1.15 -18.02 -2.77
CA ASP A 389 1.46 -19.10 -3.70
C ASP A 389 0.40 -19.24 -4.81
N PRO A 390 0.79 -19.25 -6.10
CA PRO A 390 -0.13 -19.35 -7.22
C PRO A 390 -0.67 -20.77 -7.48
N SER A 391 -0.13 -21.80 -6.83
CA SER A 391 -0.47 -23.18 -7.16
C SER A 391 -1.84 -23.65 -6.65
N PRO A 392 -2.30 -23.25 -5.43
CA PRO A 392 -3.60 -23.69 -4.95
C PRO A 392 -4.74 -22.88 -5.56
N ARG A 393 -5.02 -23.10 -6.85
CA ARG A 393 -6.14 -22.53 -7.61
C ARG A 393 -6.67 -23.52 -8.66
N ILE A 394 -7.95 -23.44 -8.94
CA ILE A 394 -8.65 -24.33 -9.87
C ILE A 394 -8.26 -24.03 -11.32
N GLN A 395 -8.10 -22.74 -11.64
CA GLN A 395 -7.67 -22.27 -12.95
C GLN A 395 -6.31 -21.58 -12.82
N GLY A 396 -5.27 -22.17 -13.42
CA GLY A 396 -3.96 -21.53 -13.56
C GLY A 396 -3.87 -20.68 -14.82
N TRP A 397 -3.03 -19.67 -14.79
CA TRP A 397 -2.74 -18.84 -15.96
C TRP A 397 -2.21 -19.70 -17.11
N GLY A 398 -2.72 -19.48 -18.32
CA GLY A 398 -2.31 -20.21 -19.52
C GLY A 398 -2.80 -21.67 -19.62
N GLN A 399 -3.49 -22.21 -18.61
CA GLN A 399 -3.95 -23.61 -18.63
C GLN A 399 -5.13 -23.85 -19.59
N GLY A 400 -5.95 -22.85 -19.87
CA GLY A 400 -7.10 -22.96 -20.77
C GLY A 400 -7.98 -24.16 -20.41
N LEU A 401 -8.25 -25.02 -21.38
CA LEU A 401 -9.07 -26.25 -21.19
C LEU A 401 -8.38 -27.34 -20.34
N ASN A 402 -7.10 -27.18 -20.01
CA ASN A 402 -6.37 -28.14 -19.16
C ASN A 402 -6.48 -27.80 -17.66
N SER A 403 -7.25 -26.78 -17.31
CA SER A 403 -7.52 -26.46 -15.90
C SER A 403 -8.26 -27.59 -15.20
N ILE A 404 -8.17 -27.65 -13.88
CA ILE A 404 -8.81 -28.70 -13.06
C ILE A 404 -10.30 -28.81 -13.35
N ILE A 405 -11.00 -27.68 -13.51
CA ILE A 405 -12.45 -27.66 -13.76
C ILE A 405 -12.83 -28.26 -15.12
N ASN A 406 -11.93 -28.25 -16.10
CA ASN A 406 -12.17 -28.79 -17.43
C ASN A 406 -11.57 -30.19 -17.61
N ALA A 407 -10.52 -30.54 -16.85
CA ALA A 407 -9.76 -31.77 -17.05
C ALA A 407 -10.37 -33.00 -16.37
N GLN A 408 -11.37 -32.83 -15.51
CA GLN A 408 -12.01 -33.92 -14.76
C GLN A 408 -13.50 -33.67 -14.58
N ALA A 409 -14.24 -34.71 -14.19
CA ALA A 409 -15.66 -34.59 -13.86
C ALA A 409 -15.87 -33.60 -12.69
N PRO A 410 -16.98 -32.85 -12.67
CA PRO A 410 -17.28 -31.92 -11.58
C PRO A 410 -17.23 -32.59 -10.21
N ARG A 411 -16.55 -31.97 -9.24
CA ARG A 411 -16.40 -32.45 -7.87
C ARG A 411 -16.73 -31.33 -6.89
N THR A 412 -17.28 -31.70 -5.73
CA THR A 412 -17.61 -30.79 -4.62
C THR A 412 -16.75 -31.02 -3.38
N ASP A 413 -15.86 -32.00 -3.42
CA ASP A 413 -14.97 -32.44 -2.34
C ASP A 413 -13.50 -32.09 -2.54
N TYR A 414 -13.17 -31.32 -3.58
CA TYR A 414 -11.80 -30.90 -3.88
C TYR A 414 -11.25 -29.94 -2.81
N ASP A 415 -10.03 -30.19 -2.34
CA ASP A 415 -9.30 -29.33 -1.44
C ASP A 415 -7.80 -29.29 -1.77
N TRP A 416 -7.05 -28.45 -1.04
CA TRP A 416 -5.61 -28.24 -1.22
C TRP A 416 -4.74 -28.90 -0.15
N SER A 417 -5.30 -29.80 0.68
CA SER A 417 -4.60 -30.39 1.83
C SER A 417 -3.30 -31.07 1.45
N GLU A 418 -3.27 -31.83 0.34
CA GLU A 418 -2.06 -32.47 -0.16
C GLU A 418 -0.98 -31.45 -0.53
N TYR A 419 -1.38 -30.35 -1.15
CA TYR A 419 -0.45 -29.29 -1.57
C TYR A 419 0.11 -28.54 -0.37
N ILE A 420 -0.71 -28.02 0.51
CA ILE A 420 -0.28 -27.18 1.63
C ILE A 420 0.52 -27.95 2.67
N ASN A 421 0.34 -29.26 2.79
CA ASN A 421 1.11 -30.11 3.71
C ASN A 421 2.60 -30.24 3.37
N ARG A 422 3.01 -29.75 2.20
CA ARG A 422 4.43 -29.65 1.79
C ARG A 422 5.16 -28.52 2.48
N PHE A 423 4.46 -27.59 3.10
CA PHE A 423 5.00 -26.37 3.71
C PHE A 423 4.69 -26.30 5.19
N THR A 424 5.50 -25.57 5.93
CA THR A 424 5.31 -25.28 7.36
C THR A 424 4.60 -23.95 7.59
N GLN A 425 4.71 -23.02 6.64
CA GLN A 425 4.06 -21.71 6.71
C GLN A 425 2.60 -21.80 6.25
N PRO A 426 1.72 -20.90 6.73
CA PRO A 426 0.39 -20.74 6.15
C PRO A 426 0.48 -20.26 4.71
N ILE A 427 -0.38 -20.78 3.85
CA ILE A 427 -0.47 -20.39 2.45
C ILE A 427 -1.68 -19.51 2.25
N VAL A 428 -1.49 -18.38 1.58
CA VAL A 428 -2.53 -17.54 1.01
C VAL A 428 -2.48 -17.73 -0.50
N SER A 429 -3.59 -18.18 -1.09
CA SER A 429 -3.66 -18.44 -2.52
C SER A 429 -3.51 -17.13 -3.31
N HIS A 430 -2.48 -17.06 -4.15
CA HIS A 430 -2.19 -15.91 -4.98
C HIS A 430 -3.06 -15.92 -6.25
N GLU A 431 -3.89 -14.89 -6.44
CA GLU A 431 -4.61 -14.59 -7.68
C GLU A 431 -5.51 -15.71 -8.19
N ILE A 432 -6.51 -16.11 -7.39
CA ILE A 432 -7.52 -17.06 -7.84
C ILE A 432 -8.67 -16.35 -8.58
N GLY A 433 -9.51 -17.12 -9.28
CA GLY A 433 -10.69 -16.59 -9.97
C GLY A 433 -10.38 -15.89 -11.30
N GLN A 434 -9.43 -16.41 -12.06
CA GLN A 434 -9.01 -15.85 -13.37
C GLN A 434 -9.99 -16.19 -14.52
N TRP A 435 -11.29 -16.15 -14.28
CA TRP A 435 -12.33 -16.41 -15.28
C TRP A 435 -13.03 -15.11 -15.64
N CYS A 436 -12.80 -14.61 -16.84
CA CYS A 436 -13.39 -13.37 -17.31
C CYS A 436 -14.77 -13.60 -17.91
N ALA A 437 -15.74 -12.74 -17.57
CA ALA A 437 -17.00 -12.65 -18.30
C ALA A 437 -16.80 -11.88 -19.62
N TYR A 438 -17.69 -12.11 -20.59
CA TYR A 438 -17.70 -11.34 -21.83
C TYR A 438 -18.02 -9.86 -21.54
N PRO A 439 -17.44 -8.88 -22.28
CA PRO A 439 -17.64 -7.47 -21.98
C PRO A 439 -19.09 -7.01 -21.88
N ASN A 440 -19.40 -6.28 -20.81
CA ASN A 440 -20.66 -5.52 -20.71
C ASN A 440 -20.50 -4.16 -21.36
N PHE A 441 -20.84 -4.02 -22.64
CA PHE A 441 -20.69 -2.76 -23.38
C PHE A 441 -21.51 -1.60 -22.82
N LYS A 442 -22.50 -1.87 -21.95
CA LYS A 442 -23.25 -0.83 -21.25
C LYS A 442 -22.38 -0.06 -20.24
N GLU A 443 -21.27 -0.67 -19.80
CA GLU A 443 -20.31 -0.06 -18.89
C GLU A 443 -19.49 1.06 -19.55
N MET A 444 -19.33 1.06 -20.89
CA MET A 444 -18.54 2.06 -21.63
C MET A 444 -18.96 3.49 -21.29
N LYS A 445 -20.26 3.72 -21.07
CA LYS A 445 -20.78 5.04 -20.70
C LYS A 445 -20.32 5.56 -19.34
N LYS A 446 -19.77 4.69 -18.48
CA LYS A 446 -19.22 5.06 -17.16
C LYS A 446 -17.81 5.65 -17.28
N TYR A 447 -17.13 5.42 -18.40
CA TYR A 447 -15.78 5.96 -18.66
C TYR A 447 -15.85 7.43 -19.09
N THR A 448 -16.18 8.29 -18.13
CA THR A 448 -16.37 9.73 -18.34
C THR A 448 -15.16 10.56 -17.93
N GLY A 449 -14.07 9.91 -17.53
CA GLY A 449 -12.87 10.56 -17.04
C GLY A 449 -11.71 10.54 -18.03
N VAL A 450 -10.49 10.32 -17.51
CA VAL A 450 -9.24 10.42 -18.25
C VAL A 450 -8.86 9.16 -19.03
N MET A 451 -9.53 8.02 -18.77
CA MET A 451 -9.26 6.76 -19.46
C MET A 451 -10.37 6.42 -20.46
N ARG A 452 -9.99 5.88 -21.61
CA ARG A 452 -10.89 5.40 -22.67
C ARG A 452 -10.96 3.88 -22.63
N PRO A 453 -12.14 3.24 -22.69
CA PRO A 453 -12.30 1.80 -22.65
C PRO A 453 -12.01 1.15 -24.02
N THR A 454 -10.80 1.30 -24.51
CA THR A 454 -10.39 0.87 -25.86
C THR A 454 -10.59 -0.64 -26.07
N ASN A 455 -10.35 -1.45 -25.04
CA ASN A 455 -10.61 -2.89 -25.09
C ASN A 455 -12.08 -3.21 -25.36
N PHE A 456 -13.03 -2.50 -24.74
CA PHE A 456 -14.47 -2.68 -25.02
C PHE A 456 -14.80 -2.31 -26.48
N GLU A 457 -14.24 -1.22 -26.97
CA GLU A 457 -14.47 -0.78 -28.35
C GLU A 457 -14.00 -1.84 -29.34
N ILE A 458 -12.80 -2.40 -29.15
CA ILE A 458 -12.25 -3.47 -29.98
C ILE A 458 -13.14 -4.72 -29.97
N PHE A 459 -13.59 -5.15 -28.77
CA PHE A 459 -14.51 -6.30 -28.67
C PHE A 459 -15.86 -6.01 -29.34
N GLN A 460 -16.39 -4.81 -29.20
CA GLN A 460 -17.67 -4.44 -29.82
C GLN A 460 -17.57 -4.40 -31.35
N GLU A 461 -16.48 -3.88 -31.89
CA GLU A 461 -16.19 -3.87 -33.33
C GLU A 461 -16.05 -5.29 -33.87
N SER A 462 -15.23 -6.14 -33.22
CA SER A 462 -15.08 -7.54 -33.60
C SER A 462 -16.39 -8.31 -33.58
N LEU A 463 -17.22 -8.08 -32.56
CA LEU A 463 -18.53 -8.73 -32.47
C LEU A 463 -19.47 -8.30 -33.62
N GLN A 464 -19.42 -7.03 -34.00
CA GLN A 464 -20.19 -6.49 -35.12
C GLN A 464 -19.69 -7.04 -36.48
N GLU A 465 -18.38 -7.08 -36.71
CA GLU A 465 -17.76 -7.63 -37.92
C GLU A 465 -18.11 -9.10 -38.14
N ASN A 466 -18.23 -9.87 -37.07
CA ASN A 466 -18.64 -11.27 -37.11
C ASN A 466 -20.17 -11.49 -37.13
N GLY A 467 -20.96 -10.42 -37.28
CA GLY A 467 -22.42 -10.50 -37.38
C GLY A 467 -23.14 -10.94 -36.09
N MET A 468 -22.44 -10.90 -34.94
CA MET A 468 -22.95 -11.43 -33.66
C MET A 468 -23.39 -10.34 -32.67
N LYS A 469 -23.50 -9.09 -33.10
CA LYS A 469 -23.85 -7.94 -32.22
C LYS A 469 -25.09 -8.19 -31.35
N ALA A 470 -26.12 -8.84 -31.92
CA ALA A 470 -27.36 -9.14 -31.19
C ALA A 470 -27.19 -10.16 -30.07
N LEU A 471 -26.07 -10.90 -30.03
CA LEU A 471 -25.78 -11.93 -29.04
C LEU A 471 -24.95 -11.40 -27.85
N SER A 472 -24.57 -10.13 -27.82
CA SER A 472 -23.69 -9.57 -26.78
C SER A 472 -24.17 -9.80 -25.35
N ASP A 473 -25.45 -9.54 -25.07
CA ASP A 473 -26.04 -9.77 -23.75
C ASP A 473 -26.12 -11.28 -23.41
N SER A 474 -26.30 -12.13 -24.40
CA SER A 474 -26.29 -13.59 -24.21
C SER A 474 -24.89 -14.11 -23.87
N PHE A 475 -23.86 -13.60 -24.53
CA PHE A 475 -22.47 -13.96 -24.23
C PHE A 475 -22.05 -13.48 -22.85
N LEU A 476 -22.44 -12.26 -22.47
CA LEU A 476 -22.21 -11.73 -21.13
C LEU A 476 -22.86 -12.62 -20.06
N LEU A 477 -24.15 -12.95 -20.21
CA LEU A 477 -24.87 -13.78 -19.24
C LEU A 477 -24.31 -15.19 -19.14
N ALA A 478 -23.99 -15.82 -20.27
CA ALA A 478 -23.46 -17.20 -20.28
C ALA A 478 -22.07 -17.26 -19.63
N SER A 479 -21.17 -16.35 -20.02
CA SER A 479 -19.82 -16.29 -19.44
C SER A 479 -19.83 -15.87 -17.97
N GLY A 480 -20.70 -14.94 -17.58
CA GLY A 480 -20.87 -14.53 -16.18
C GLY A 480 -21.39 -15.65 -15.29
N LYS A 481 -22.35 -16.46 -15.77
CA LYS A 481 -22.79 -17.67 -15.04
C LYS A 481 -21.67 -18.68 -14.86
N LEU A 482 -20.84 -18.89 -15.89
CA LEU A 482 -19.65 -19.73 -15.77
C LEU A 482 -18.65 -19.18 -14.76
N GLN A 483 -18.37 -17.88 -14.81
CA GLN A 483 -17.49 -17.19 -13.87
C GLN A 483 -17.92 -17.42 -12.42
N VAL A 484 -19.22 -17.28 -12.10
CA VAL A 484 -19.76 -17.54 -10.75
C VAL A 484 -19.47 -18.98 -10.31
N LEU A 485 -19.64 -19.97 -11.18
CA LEU A 485 -19.36 -21.38 -10.87
C LEU A 485 -17.85 -21.61 -10.63
N CYS A 486 -17.00 -20.94 -11.38
CA CYS A 486 -15.55 -21.04 -11.22
C CYS A 486 -15.09 -20.37 -9.91
N TYR A 487 -15.57 -19.18 -9.58
CA TYR A 487 -15.31 -18.54 -8.28
C TYR A 487 -15.79 -19.42 -7.13
N LYS A 488 -16.99 -19.99 -7.24
CA LYS A 488 -17.53 -20.91 -6.25
C LYS A 488 -16.58 -22.11 -6.04
N ALA A 489 -16.08 -22.71 -7.11
CA ALA A 489 -15.18 -23.86 -7.02
C ALA A 489 -13.86 -23.49 -6.31
N ASP A 490 -13.23 -22.37 -6.68
CA ASP A 490 -11.99 -21.89 -6.08
C ASP A 490 -12.16 -21.54 -4.59
N ILE A 491 -13.17 -20.72 -4.27
CA ILE A 491 -13.43 -20.26 -2.89
C ILE A 491 -13.79 -21.44 -1.99
N GLU A 492 -14.66 -22.35 -2.44
CA GLU A 492 -15.05 -23.50 -1.63
C GLU A 492 -13.91 -24.51 -1.43
N ALA A 493 -13.03 -24.71 -2.43
CA ALA A 493 -11.83 -25.52 -2.25
C ALA A 493 -10.90 -24.91 -1.18
N ALA A 494 -10.69 -23.60 -1.20
CA ALA A 494 -9.92 -22.90 -0.18
C ALA A 494 -10.56 -23.04 1.22
N LEU A 495 -11.88 -22.83 1.32
CA LEU A 495 -12.62 -22.92 2.60
C LEU A 495 -12.67 -24.34 3.17
N ARG A 496 -12.69 -25.38 2.34
CA ARG A 496 -12.63 -26.78 2.78
C ARG A 496 -11.26 -27.22 3.26
N THR A 497 -10.21 -26.54 2.80
CA THR A 497 -8.84 -26.90 3.13
C THR A 497 -8.52 -26.52 4.57
N LYS A 498 -8.36 -27.51 5.43
CA LYS A 498 -7.96 -27.29 6.82
C LYS A 498 -6.57 -26.62 6.87
N ASP A 499 -6.41 -25.67 7.79
CA ASP A 499 -5.15 -24.93 8.01
C ASP A 499 -4.70 -24.06 6.81
N PHE A 500 -5.60 -23.74 5.89
CA PHE A 500 -5.32 -22.82 4.80
C PHE A 500 -5.38 -21.38 5.29
N GLY A 501 -4.40 -20.54 4.91
CA GLY A 501 -4.29 -19.17 5.40
C GLY A 501 -5.32 -18.21 4.80
N GLY A 502 -5.75 -18.49 3.57
CA GLY A 502 -6.71 -17.64 2.87
C GLY A 502 -6.52 -17.62 1.35
N PHE A 503 -7.26 -16.75 0.70
CA PHE A 503 -7.19 -16.54 -0.74
C PHE A 503 -7.21 -15.06 -1.10
N GLN A 504 -6.73 -14.73 -2.31
CA GLN A 504 -6.81 -13.42 -2.95
C GLN A 504 -7.43 -13.59 -4.33
N LEU A 505 -8.62 -13.04 -4.54
CA LEU A 505 -9.27 -13.01 -5.85
C LEU A 505 -8.47 -12.10 -6.79
N LEU A 506 -8.29 -12.50 -8.03
CA LEU A 506 -7.69 -11.66 -9.04
C LEU A 506 -8.68 -10.59 -9.50
N GLY A 507 -8.52 -9.50 -8.86
CA GLY A 507 -9.10 -8.21 -9.02
C GLY A 507 -10.34 -7.96 -8.19
N LEU A 508 -10.31 -6.83 -7.48
CA LEU A 508 -11.50 -6.20 -6.91
C LEU A 508 -12.46 -5.77 -8.05
N TYR A 509 -11.86 -5.39 -9.14
CA TYR A 509 -12.49 -5.06 -10.41
C TYR A 509 -11.54 -5.53 -11.52
N ASP A 510 -12.07 -5.85 -12.70
CA ASP A 510 -11.21 -6.18 -13.82
C ASP A 510 -10.25 -5.03 -14.11
N PHE A 511 -8.99 -5.34 -14.14
CA PHE A 511 -8.03 -4.34 -14.56
C PHE A 511 -7.66 -4.51 -16.04
N PRO A 512 -7.32 -3.40 -16.71
CA PRO A 512 -7.14 -3.40 -18.16
C PRO A 512 -6.03 -4.31 -18.66
N GLY A 513 -5.08 -4.67 -17.80
CA GLY A 513 -3.91 -5.46 -18.16
C GLY A 513 -4.16 -6.96 -18.34
N GLN A 514 -5.19 -7.51 -17.72
CA GLN A 514 -5.52 -8.94 -17.83
C GLN A 514 -6.98 -9.19 -18.18
N GLY A 515 -7.82 -8.22 -17.93
CA GLY A 515 -9.25 -8.35 -18.17
C GLY A 515 -9.60 -8.32 -19.64
N THR A 516 -10.53 -9.14 -20.03
CA THR A 516 -11.25 -8.99 -21.30
C THR A 516 -12.44 -8.07 -21.12
N ALA A 517 -12.88 -7.88 -19.88
CA ALA A 517 -13.96 -6.98 -19.52
C ALA A 517 -13.82 -6.56 -18.06
N PRO A 518 -13.84 -5.25 -17.73
CA PRO A 518 -14.14 -4.81 -16.40
C PRO A 518 -15.58 -5.23 -16.08
N VAL A 519 -15.73 -6.34 -15.42
CA VAL A 519 -17.00 -6.74 -14.82
C VAL A 519 -16.93 -6.21 -13.41
N GLY A 520 -17.58 -5.06 -13.18
CA GLY A 520 -17.72 -4.59 -11.82
C GLY A 520 -18.35 -5.68 -10.97
N VAL A 521 -17.64 -6.14 -9.98
CA VAL A 521 -18.18 -7.03 -8.96
C VAL A 521 -19.18 -6.26 -8.11
#